data_3d8dad887a6f8deed1f7c73325da2c30
#
_entry.id   3d8dad887a6f8deed1f7c73325da2c30
#
_cell.length_a   1.000
_cell.length_b   1.000
_cell.length_c   1.000
_cell.angle_alpha   90.00
_cell.angle_beta   90.00
_cell.angle_gamma   90.00
#
_symmetry.space_group_name_H-M   'P 1'
#
loop_
_entity.id
_entity.type
_entity.pdbx_description
1 polymer ?
#
loop_
_entity_poly.entity_id
_entity_poly.type
_entity_poly.pdbx_seq_one_letter_code
_entity_poly.pdbx_strand_id
1 'polypeptide(L)'
;MGYAHSHRWSNPSLGIASITGERYTSTGFMEREWNHIWSKVWLLVARAADIPDSGDFMVEDIGTESFVTVRQHDGSLQVFLNHCPYKGGRLILEPEGNIEAFWSPYCGSKWSLNGQPFNASEVILPSIRNDSIAGFVFMTMNKNAPSLKEYLGPVWDDWKRYKSEDWVRTSAASVSVNCNWKVPQDNSCESYHLPTVHPQGEYWIEHDYKQCVFDWCDEGHNRMAIQMGAPAQSLRDKDLRIDDQLASMLTPWGLDPSDFVGREYETRVALQKAKREQAESKGYRIEDLDDDQLTDAYHYNIFPNVTVSFAGCEYVSMQRMRPHPQDPEQCYYDNFTFGAKGSENDADLDGLGGKEWLQEGRERQFFTYGDRLMNRTIADQDLSVVVGQQLGLNSRGFTGVTLSQQEHRLQRFHEVIDQYLECPK
;
A
#
# COMPACT_ATOMS: atom_id res chain seq x y z
N MET A 1 -1.53 26.37 -11.98
CA MET A 1 -0.05 26.40 -11.99
C MET A 1 0.40 24.96 -11.96
N GLY A 2 1.21 24.52 -12.93
CA GLY A 2 1.69 23.12 -12.95
C GLY A 2 2.63 22.85 -11.78
N TYR A 3 2.72 21.58 -11.38
CA TYR A 3 3.67 21.10 -10.38
C TYR A 3 5.09 21.60 -10.69
N ALA A 4 5.72 22.26 -9.72
CA ALA A 4 7.16 22.60 -9.79
C ALA A 4 7.96 21.34 -9.41
N HIS A 5 8.19 20.44 -10.39
CA HIS A 5 8.80 19.14 -10.13
C HIS A 5 10.31 19.23 -10.01
N SER A 6 10.79 19.39 -8.78
CA SER A 6 12.21 19.20 -8.46
C SER A 6 12.63 17.72 -8.40
N HIS A 7 11.67 16.78 -8.36
CA HIS A 7 11.92 15.34 -8.10
C HIS A 7 11.18 14.40 -9.06
N ARG A 8 11.33 14.63 -10.39
CA ARG A 8 10.85 13.68 -11.41
C ARG A 8 11.78 12.47 -11.47
N TRP A 9 11.17 11.28 -11.67
CA TRP A 9 11.94 10.06 -11.93
C TRP A 9 12.40 10.01 -13.39
N SER A 10 13.27 9.05 -13.70
CA SER A 10 13.87 8.95 -15.04
C SER A 10 12.90 8.53 -16.14
N ASN A 11 11.78 7.91 -15.81
CA ASN A 11 10.75 7.43 -16.72
C ASN A 11 11.34 6.71 -17.95
N PRO A 12 11.84 5.46 -17.81
CA PRO A 12 12.39 4.72 -18.94
C PRO A 12 11.37 4.57 -20.06
N SER A 13 11.85 4.43 -21.29
CA SER A 13 10.98 4.23 -22.45
C SER A 13 10.11 2.99 -22.28
N LEU A 14 8.84 3.12 -22.62
CA LEU A 14 7.87 2.02 -22.59
C LEU A 14 7.94 1.23 -23.89
N GLY A 15 7.80 -0.09 -23.79
CA GLY A 15 7.64 -1.01 -24.90
C GLY A 15 6.18 -1.19 -25.31
N ILE A 16 5.82 -2.40 -25.66
CA ILE A 16 4.45 -2.82 -25.97
C ILE A 16 4.16 -4.07 -25.11
N ALA A 17 3.38 -3.93 -24.06
CA ALA A 17 2.90 -5.06 -23.30
C ALA A 17 1.56 -5.55 -23.87
N SER A 18 1.44 -6.86 -24.08
CA SER A 18 0.17 -7.52 -24.40
C SER A 18 -0.44 -8.05 -23.10
N ILE A 19 -1.45 -7.36 -22.59
CA ILE A 19 -2.10 -7.70 -21.31
C ILE A 19 -3.34 -8.54 -21.62
N THR A 20 -3.18 -9.86 -21.67
CA THR A 20 -4.24 -10.82 -21.98
C THR A 20 -4.97 -11.29 -20.72
N GLY A 21 -6.19 -11.83 -20.88
CA GLY A 21 -6.95 -12.43 -19.77
C GLY A 21 -6.22 -13.59 -19.08
N GLU A 22 -5.36 -14.33 -19.80
CA GLU A 22 -4.57 -15.43 -19.26
C GLU A 22 -3.71 -15.01 -18.06
N ARG A 23 -3.22 -13.76 -18.03
CA ARG A 23 -2.43 -13.22 -16.91
C ARG A 23 -3.19 -13.25 -15.58
N TYR A 24 -4.53 -13.22 -15.64
CA TYR A 24 -5.40 -13.13 -14.46
C TYR A 24 -6.15 -14.42 -14.13
N THR A 25 -6.17 -15.37 -15.07
CA THR A 25 -7.05 -16.56 -14.96
C THR A 25 -6.28 -17.88 -15.01
N SER A 26 -5.02 -17.87 -15.48
CA SER A 26 -4.23 -19.09 -15.68
C SER A 26 -3.48 -19.51 -14.44
N THR A 27 -3.70 -20.74 -13.98
CA THR A 27 -2.87 -21.38 -12.93
C THR A 27 -1.40 -21.45 -13.34
N GLY A 28 -1.11 -21.78 -14.60
CA GLY A 28 0.27 -21.83 -15.10
C GLY A 28 0.96 -20.46 -15.10
N PHE A 29 0.20 -19.37 -15.32
CA PHE A 29 0.75 -18.02 -15.18
C PHE A 29 1.06 -17.72 -13.72
N MET A 30 0.15 -18.03 -12.80
CA MET A 30 0.34 -17.88 -11.35
C MET A 30 1.57 -18.66 -10.84
N GLU A 31 1.77 -19.91 -11.30
CA GLU A 31 2.96 -20.71 -10.96
C GLU A 31 4.27 -20.06 -11.43
N ARG A 32 4.26 -19.48 -12.63
CA ARG A 32 5.42 -18.72 -13.15
C ARG A 32 5.68 -17.46 -12.32
N GLU A 33 4.64 -16.69 -11.95
CA GLU A 33 4.78 -15.53 -11.05
C GLU A 33 5.41 -15.96 -9.71
N TRP A 34 4.95 -17.08 -9.15
CA TRP A 34 5.52 -17.58 -7.89
C TRP A 34 7.02 -17.87 -8.00
N ASN A 35 7.41 -18.58 -9.05
CA ASN A 35 8.79 -19.02 -9.24
C ASN A 35 9.73 -17.87 -9.64
N HIS A 36 9.24 -16.86 -10.37
CA HIS A 36 10.07 -15.84 -11.01
C HIS A 36 9.87 -14.43 -10.43
N ILE A 37 8.79 -14.16 -9.70
CA ILE A 37 8.53 -12.86 -9.07
C ILE A 37 8.54 -12.99 -7.55
N TRP A 38 7.55 -13.64 -6.97
CA TRP A 38 7.33 -13.67 -5.52
C TRP A 38 8.55 -14.19 -4.73
N SER A 39 9.23 -15.20 -5.25
CA SER A 39 10.45 -15.77 -4.64
C SER A 39 11.71 -14.94 -4.85
N LYS A 40 11.67 -13.86 -5.66
CA LYS A 40 12.86 -13.11 -6.11
C LYS A 40 12.93 -11.67 -5.63
N VAL A 41 11.79 -11.04 -5.43
CA VAL A 41 11.68 -9.61 -5.11
C VAL A 41 11.65 -9.35 -3.61
N TRP A 42 11.69 -8.08 -3.24
CA TRP A 42 11.39 -7.65 -1.89
C TRP A 42 9.88 -7.53 -1.70
N LEU A 43 9.36 -8.09 -0.60
CA LEU A 43 7.95 -8.13 -0.25
C LEU A 43 7.73 -7.41 1.08
N LEU A 44 6.72 -6.55 1.15
CA LEU A 44 6.33 -5.86 2.37
C LEU A 44 5.62 -6.84 3.31
N VAL A 45 6.07 -6.91 4.59
CA VAL A 45 5.55 -7.89 5.56
C VAL A 45 5.08 -7.28 6.88
N ALA A 46 5.49 -6.05 7.22
CA ALA A 46 5.09 -5.44 8.48
C ALA A 46 5.27 -3.91 8.49
N ARG A 47 4.71 -3.27 9.51
CA ARG A 47 5.12 -1.94 9.98
C ARG A 47 5.89 -2.10 11.29
N ALA A 48 7.03 -1.43 11.39
CA ALA A 48 7.88 -1.49 12.60
C ALA A 48 7.15 -0.97 13.85
N ALA A 49 6.28 0.02 13.70
CA ALA A 49 5.50 0.60 14.77
C ALA A 49 4.36 -0.31 15.29
N ASP A 50 3.94 -1.31 14.51
CA ASP A 50 2.91 -2.28 14.92
C ASP A 50 3.46 -3.38 15.85
N ILE A 51 4.79 -3.54 15.89
CA ILE A 51 5.52 -4.50 16.71
C ILE A 51 6.58 -3.78 17.55
N PRO A 52 6.17 -2.90 18.51
CA PRO A 52 7.07 -2.00 19.23
C PRO A 52 7.94 -2.71 20.28
N ASP A 53 7.39 -3.70 20.99
CA ASP A 53 8.03 -4.32 22.14
C ASP A 53 8.68 -5.66 21.81
N SER A 54 9.71 -6.01 22.58
CA SER A 54 10.41 -7.32 22.42
C SER A 54 9.42 -8.47 22.49
N GLY A 55 9.48 -9.36 21.48
CA GLY A 55 8.56 -10.48 21.32
C GLY A 55 7.29 -10.18 20.54
N ASP A 56 6.97 -8.90 20.30
CA ASP A 56 5.86 -8.58 19.40
C ASP A 56 6.11 -9.14 18.01
N PHE A 57 5.07 -9.66 17.39
CA PHE A 57 5.16 -10.29 16.09
C PHE A 57 3.96 -9.98 15.18
N MET A 58 4.21 -10.08 13.87
CA MET A 58 3.18 -10.15 12.83
C MET A 58 3.41 -11.36 11.94
N VAL A 59 2.33 -12.07 11.60
CA VAL A 59 2.32 -13.17 10.64
C VAL A 59 1.72 -12.70 9.32
N GLU A 60 2.42 -13.00 8.22
CA GLU A 60 1.93 -12.71 6.88
C GLU A 60 2.01 -13.95 6.00
N ASP A 61 0.86 -14.30 5.42
CA ASP A 61 0.75 -15.36 4.41
C ASP A 61 0.79 -14.73 3.02
N ILE A 62 1.74 -15.16 2.19
CA ILE A 62 1.88 -14.69 0.81
C ILE A 62 1.96 -15.94 -0.09
N GLY A 63 0.92 -16.18 -0.86
CA GLY A 63 0.80 -17.42 -1.63
C GLY A 63 0.88 -18.66 -0.74
N THR A 64 1.83 -19.52 -1.00
CA THR A 64 2.03 -20.79 -0.24
C THR A 64 2.90 -20.62 1.00
N GLU A 65 3.58 -19.48 1.16
CA GLU A 65 4.51 -19.25 2.26
C GLU A 65 3.87 -18.43 3.39
N SER A 66 4.36 -18.68 4.61
CA SER A 66 4.00 -17.93 5.82
C SER A 66 5.26 -17.38 6.47
N PHE A 67 5.22 -16.09 6.83
CA PHE A 67 6.35 -15.37 7.42
C PHE A 67 5.97 -14.83 8.79
N VAL A 68 6.93 -14.82 9.71
CA VAL A 68 6.81 -14.14 11.01
C VAL A 68 7.86 -13.05 11.09
N THR A 69 7.42 -11.82 11.26
CA THR A 69 8.28 -10.69 11.64
C THR A 69 8.21 -10.53 13.14
N VAL A 70 9.34 -10.51 13.83
CA VAL A 70 9.39 -10.43 15.30
C VAL A 70 10.40 -9.39 15.77
N ARG A 71 10.03 -8.62 16.82
CA ARG A 71 10.92 -7.67 17.50
C ARG A 71 11.88 -8.41 18.43
N GLN A 72 13.17 -8.22 18.25
CA GLN A 72 14.23 -8.80 19.07
C GLN A 72 14.41 -8.02 20.38
N HIS A 73 15.15 -8.64 21.33
CA HIS A 73 15.51 -7.99 22.61
C HIS A 73 16.38 -6.74 22.45
N ASP A 74 17.17 -6.66 21.39
CA ASP A 74 18.01 -5.49 21.06
C ASP A 74 17.28 -4.40 20.27
N GLY A 75 15.96 -4.59 20.03
CA GLY A 75 15.11 -3.70 19.27
C GLY A 75 15.18 -3.87 17.76
N SER A 76 16.02 -4.75 17.23
CA SER A 76 16.04 -5.09 15.80
C SER A 76 14.82 -5.91 15.39
N LEU A 77 14.55 -5.99 14.08
CA LEU A 77 13.50 -6.83 13.51
C LEU A 77 14.12 -8.01 12.78
N GLN A 78 13.56 -9.19 12.98
CA GLN A 78 13.92 -10.36 12.19
C GLN A 78 12.69 -11.01 11.58
N VAL A 79 12.87 -11.59 10.40
CA VAL A 79 11.82 -12.31 9.67
C VAL A 79 12.23 -13.79 9.59
N PHE A 80 11.28 -14.68 9.84
CA PHE A 80 11.44 -16.12 9.74
C PHE A 80 10.34 -16.74 8.89
N LEU A 81 10.61 -17.90 8.31
CA LEU A 81 9.55 -18.77 7.80
C LEU A 81 8.76 -19.34 8.99
N ASN A 82 7.45 -19.24 8.93
CA ASN A 82 6.53 -19.66 9.99
C ASN A 82 6.30 -21.18 9.97
N HIS A 83 7.37 -21.98 10.00
CA HIS A 83 7.22 -23.42 10.03
C HIS A 83 8.30 -24.11 10.88
N CYS A 84 7.91 -25.20 11.49
CA CYS A 84 8.82 -26.08 12.22
C CYS A 84 9.75 -26.83 11.23
N PRO A 85 11.09 -26.74 11.37
CA PRO A 85 12.03 -27.36 10.44
C PRO A 85 11.96 -28.90 10.43
N TYR A 86 11.33 -29.53 11.43
CA TYR A 86 11.26 -31.00 11.51
C TYR A 86 10.08 -31.59 10.73
N LYS A 87 8.88 -30.99 10.80
CA LYS A 87 7.65 -31.57 10.25
C LYS A 87 6.78 -30.53 9.50
N GLY A 88 7.27 -29.33 9.34
CA GLY A 88 6.58 -28.29 8.56
C GLY A 88 5.34 -27.66 9.23
N GLY A 89 4.99 -28.07 10.46
CA GLY A 89 3.85 -27.47 11.16
C GLY A 89 4.10 -25.98 11.43
N ARG A 90 3.07 -25.14 11.33
CA ARG A 90 3.18 -23.71 11.66
C ARG A 90 3.57 -23.52 13.12
N LEU A 91 4.43 -22.54 13.39
CA LEU A 91 4.88 -22.18 14.73
C LEU A 91 3.88 -21.22 15.40
N ILE A 92 3.32 -20.31 14.65
CA ILE A 92 2.37 -19.29 15.11
C ILE A 92 1.16 -19.31 14.18
N LEU A 93 -0.05 -19.32 14.76
CA LEU A 93 -1.32 -19.32 14.03
C LEU A 93 -2.02 -17.96 14.09
N GLU A 94 -1.78 -17.22 15.15
CA GLU A 94 -2.33 -15.88 15.35
C GLU A 94 -1.68 -14.88 14.37
N PRO A 95 -2.44 -13.93 13.81
CA PRO A 95 -1.91 -12.96 12.86
C PRO A 95 -0.94 -11.95 13.47
N GLU A 96 -1.11 -11.63 14.75
CA GLU A 96 -0.27 -10.70 15.53
C GLU A 96 -0.36 -11.02 17.01
N GLY A 97 0.62 -10.59 17.79
CA GLY A 97 0.67 -10.80 19.24
C GLY A 97 2.06 -10.64 19.81
N ASN A 98 2.31 -11.26 20.98
CA ASN A 98 3.61 -11.27 21.65
C ASN A 98 4.01 -12.68 22.06
N ILE A 99 5.28 -13.05 21.87
CA ILE A 99 5.86 -14.32 22.28
C ILE A 99 7.19 -14.10 23.00
N GLU A 100 7.47 -14.94 23.99
CA GLU A 100 8.79 -14.99 24.63
C GLU A 100 9.79 -15.86 23.85
N ALA A 101 9.27 -16.84 23.08
CA ALA A 101 10.05 -17.80 22.31
C ALA A 101 9.17 -18.47 21.26
N PHE A 102 9.75 -18.91 20.15
CA PHE A 102 9.09 -19.81 19.22
C PHE A 102 8.94 -21.20 19.83
N TRP A 103 7.81 -21.83 19.59
CA TRP A 103 7.51 -23.16 20.06
C TRP A 103 6.75 -23.95 19.00
N SER A 104 7.21 -25.20 18.77
CA SER A 104 6.49 -26.12 17.90
C SER A 104 5.45 -26.90 18.70
N PRO A 105 4.16 -26.72 18.45
CA PRO A 105 3.11 -27.47 19.16
C PRO A 105 3.12 -28.96 18.81
N TYR A 106 3.78 -29.33 17.72
CA TYR A 106 3.87 -30.74 17.29
C TYR A 106 4.98 -31.52 17.96
N CYS A 107 6.22 -30.99 18.01
CA CYS A 107 7.38 -31.71 18.51
C CYS A 107 7.94 -31.18 19.84
N GLY A 108 7.40 -30.04 20.35
CA GLY A 108 7.85 -29.45 21.61
C GLY A 108 9.19 -28.71 21.54
N SER A 109 9.85 -28.67 20.37
CA SER A 109 11.07 -27.88 20.18
C SER A 109 10.84 -26.39 20.37
N LYS A 110 11.83 -25.71 20.96
CA LYS A 110 11.77 -24.26 21.27
C LYS A 110 12.98 -23.55 20.73
N TRP A 111 12.73 -22.30 20.29
CA TRP A 111 13.76 -21.38 19.79
C TRP A 111 13.56 -20.01 20.42
N SER A 112 14.66 -19.36 20.76
CA SER A 112 14.65 -17.95 21.18
C SER A 112 14.19 -17.05 20.02
N LEU A 113 13.88 -15.78 20.31
CA LEU A 113 13.38 -14.82 19.32
C LEU A 113 14.33 -14.66 18.10
N ASN A 114 15.64 -14.90 18.28
CA ASN A 114 16.60 -14.86 17.18
C ASN A 114 16.77 -16.21 16.45
N GLY A 115 15.89 -17.18 16.72
CA GLY A 115 15.87 -18.47 16.03
C GLY A 115 16.87 -19.50 16.54
N GLN A 116 17.64 -19.20 17.61
CA GLN A 116 18.56 -20.15 18.20
C GLN A 116 17.80 -21.20 19.04
N PRO A 117 18.08 -22.51 18.88
CA PRO A 117 17.39 -23.52 19.64
C PRO A 117 17.82 -23.50 21.12
N PHE A 118 16.88 -23.80 22.03
CA PHE A 118 17.23 -23.97 23.46
C PHE A 118 18.01 -25.24 23.71
N ASN A 119 17.84 -26.26 22.87
CA ASN A 119 18.66 -27.45 22.88
C ASN A 119 19.69 -27.38 21.75
N ALA A 120 20.98 -27.33 22.07
CA ALA A 120 22.08 -27.16 21.13
C ALA A 120 22.19 -28.25 20.03
N SER A 121 21.50 -29.37 20.18
CA SER A 121 21.42 -30.43 19.15
C SER A 121 20.32 -30.21 18.11
N GLU A 122 19.49 -29.16 18.27
CA GLU A 122 18.39 -28.88 17.37
C GLU A 122 18.78 -27.92 16.23
N VAL A 123 17.96 -27.92 15.17
CA VAL A 123 18.16 -27.08 13.99
C VAL A 123 17.80 -25.63 14.30
N ILE A 124 18.62 -24.70 13.87
CA ILE A 124 18.35 -23.24 13.95
C ILE A 124 17.16 -22.89 13.02
N LEU A 125 16.26 -22.02 13.47
CA LEU A 125 15.23 -21.46 12.59
C LEU A 125 15.91 -20.56 11.54
N PRO A 126 15.69 -20.81 10.24
CA PRO A 126 16.30 -20.01 9.19
C PRO A 126 15.66 -18.62 9.14
N SER A 127 16.46 -17.59 9.37
CA SER A 127 16.05 -16.21 9.18
C SER A 127 15.99 -15.85 7.70
N ILE A 128 15.08 -14.95 7.36
CA ILE A 128 14.91 -14.35 6.04
C ILE A 128 15.54 -12.96 6.06
N ARG A 129 16.23 -12.61 4.97
CA ARG A 129 16.82 -11.29 4.80
C ARG A 129 15.72 -10.24 4.79
N ASN A 130 15.85 -9.23 5.66
CA ASN A 130 14.91 -8.13 5.78
C ASN A 130 15.64 -6.79 5.91
N ASP A 131 14.93 -5.71 5.61
CA ASP A 131 15.36 -4.32 5.76
C ASP A 131 14.12 -3.43 5.85
N SER A 132 14.27 -2.16 6.21
CA SER A 132 13.14 -1.26 6.40
C SER A 132 13.43 0.17 5.95
N ILE A 133 12.38 0.87 5.54
CA ILE A 133 12.38 2.30 5.20
C ILE A 133 11.07 2.94 5.63
N ALA A 134 11.13 4.14 6.21
CA ALA A 134 9.96 4.90 6.65
C ALA A 134 8.98 4.08 7.54
N GLY A 135 9.51 3.09 8.28
CA GLY A 135 8.74 2.17 9.12
C GLY A 135 8.13 0.98 8.39
N PHE A 136 8.21 0.88 7.07
CA PHE A 136 7.78 -0.29 6.29
C PHE A 136 8.88 -1.34 6.27
N VAL A 137 8.56 -2.57 6.69
CA VAL A 137 9.48 -3.70 6.79
C VAL A 137 9.31 -4.61 5.59
N PHE A 138 10.39 -4.81 4.86
CA PHE A 138 10.44 -5.69 3.69
C PHE A 138 11.32 -6.90 3.95
N MET A 139 10.99 -8.00 3.29
CA MET A 139 11.81 -9.22 3.28
C MET A 139 12.02 -9.72 1.85
N THR A 140 13.04 -10.54 1.64
CA THR A 140 13.23 -11.25 0.37
C THR A 140 13.73 -12.68 0.60
N MET A 141 13.13 -13.62 -0.13
CA MET A 141 13.59 -15.02 -0.15
C MET A 141 14.85 -15.20 -1.02
N ASN A 142 15.15 -14.23 -1.87
CA ASN A 142 16.31 -14.27 -2.75
C ASN A 142 17.57 -13.76 -2.02
N LYS A 143 18.49 -14.66 -1.71
CA LYS A 143 19.77 -14.31 -1.05
C LYS A 143 20.65 -13.38 -1.90
N ASN A 144 20.44 -13.37 -3.21
CA ASN A 144 21.20 -12.55 -4.17
C ASN A 144 20.45 -11.28 -4.59
N ALA A 145 19.30 -10.97 -3.98
CA ALA A 145 18.58 -9.73 -4.27
C ALA A 145 19.48 -8.51 -4.01
N PRO A 146 19.33 -7.42 -4.77
CA PRO A 146 19.98 -6.15 -4.45
C PRO A 146 19.61 -5.68 -3.04
N SER A 147 20.27 -4.67 -2.51
CA SER A 147 19.80 -4.02 -1.26
C SER A 147 18.38 -3.47 -1.44
N LEU A 148 17.64 -3.34 -0.33
CA LEU A 148 16.29 -2.75 -0.40
C LEU A 148 16.34 -1.34 -1.01
N LYS A 149 17.39 -0.57 -0.69
CA LYS A 149 17.59 0.77 -1.26
C LYS A 149 17.76 0.74 -2.78
N GLU A 150 18.58 -0.16 -3.31
CA GLU A 150 18.75 -0.33 -4.76
C GLU A 150 17.46 -0.82 -5.42
N TYR A 151 16.74 -1.74 -4.77
CA TYR A 151 15.46 -2.26 -5.27
C TYR A 151 14.39 -1.17 -5.35
N LEU A 152 14.24 -0.33 -4.31
CA LEU A 152 13.26 0.74 -4.27
C LEU A 152 13.63 1.95 -5.14
N GLY A 153 14.91 2.09 -5.48
CA GLY A 153 15.38 3.19 -6.32
C GLY A 153 14.91 4.56 -5.82
N PRO A 154 14.23 5.37 -6.66
CA PRO A 154 13.80 6.72 -6.27
C PRO A 154 12.75 6.76 -5.15
N VAL A 155 12.00 5.67 -4.95
CA VAL A 155 11.03 5.55 -3.84
C VAL A 155 11.70 5.71 -2.49
N TRP A 156 12.93 5.19 -2.34
CA TRP A 156 13.68 5.25 -1.09
C TRP A 156 13.87 6.68 -0.59
N ASP A 157 14.31 7.57 -1.46
CA ASP A 157 14.57 8.97 -1.10
C ASP A 157 13.27 9.76 -0.93
N ASP A 158 12.24 9.46 -1.71
CA ASP A 158 10.90 10.05 -1.57
C ASP A 158 10.29 9.72 -0.20
N TRP A 159 10.26 8.45 0.19
CA TRP A 159 9.63 8.01 1.44
C TRP A 159 10.37 8.50 2.68
N LYS A 160 11.71 8.58 2.63
CA LYS A 160 12.52 9.07 3.73
C LYS A 160 12.14 10.50 4.17
N ARG A 161 11.62 11.31 3.25
CA ARG A 161 11.25 12.71 3.51
C ARG A 161 10.06 12.83 4.46
N TYR A 162 9.14 11.84 4.48
CA TYR A 162 7.96 11.85 5.35
C TYR A 162 8.25 11.50 6.81
N LYS A 163 9.41 10.90 7.11
CA LYS A 163 9.82 10.54 8.48
C LYS A 163 8.73 9.79 9.25
N SER A 164 8.10 8.82 8.56
CA SER A 164 6.90 8.13 9.05
C SER A 164 7.20 6.86 9.87
N GLU A 165 8.43 6.69 10.37
CA GLU A 165 8.88 5.47 11.06
C GLU A 165 8.04 5.15 12.30
N ASP A 166 7.58 6.17 13.00
CA ASP A 166 6.82 6.10 14.26
C ASP A 166 5.32 6.37 14.10
N TRP A 167 4.83 6.46 12.85
CA TRP A 167 3.40 6.58 12.60
C TRP A 167 2.67 5.30 13.00
N VAL A 168 1.57 5.46 13.72
CA VAL A 168 0.83 4.36 14.33
C VAL A 168 -0.35 3.94 13.47
N ARG A 169 -0.67 2.65 13.51
CA ARG A 169 -1.82 2.08 12.81
C ARG A 169 -3.13 2.64 13.38
N THR A 170 -3.96 3.19 12.53
CA THR A 170 -5.28 3.72 12.86
C THR A 170 -6.39 2.79 12.39
N SER A 171 -6.19 2.08 11.28
CA SER A 171 -7.10 1.03 10.82
C SER A 171 -6.34 -0.09 10.12
N ALA A 172 -6.89 -1.31 10.13
CA ALA A 172 -6.36 -2.45 9.42
C ALA A 172 -7.47 -3.43 9.06
N ALA A 173 -7.64 -3.66 7.75
CA ALA A 173 -8.59 -4.64 7.22
C ALA A 173 -7.91 -5.55 6.21
N SER A 174 -8.29 -6.83 6.20
CA SER A 174 -7.91 -7.81 5.20
C SER A 174 -9.16 -8.45 4.63
N VAL A 175 -9.31 -8.37 3.32
CA VAL A 175 -10.52 -8.82 2.62
C VAL A 175 -10.15 -9.92 1.64
N SER A 176 -10.83 -11.07 1.73
CA SER A 176 -10.78 -12.10 0.69
C SER A 176 -11.66 -11.67 -0.47
N VAL A 177 -11.09 -11.59 -1.69
CA VAL A 177 -11.77 -11.06 -2.88
C VAL A 177 -11.68 -12.07 -4.02
N ASN A 178 -12.78 -12.24 -4.76
CA ASN A 178 -12.85 -13.13 -5.93
C ASN A 178 -12.33 -12.42 -7.19
N CYS A 179 -11.05 -12.08 -7.17
CA CYS A 179 -10.33 -11.58 -8.35
C CYS A 179 -8.83 -11.89 -8.22
N ASN A 180 -8.13 -11.88 -9.35
CA ASN A 180 -6.68 -11.96 -9.37
C ASN A 180 -6.07 -10.75 -8.66
N TRP A 181 -4.95 -10.94 -7.95
CA TRP A 181 -4.26 -9.89 -7.22
C TRP A 181 -3.85 -8.68 -8.09
N LYS A 182 -3.66 -8.88 -9.41
CA LYS A 182 -3.32 -7.80 -10.34
C LYS A 182 -4.50 -6.89 -10.66
N VAL A 183 -5.75 -7.36 -10.53
CA VAL A 183 -6.91 -6.52 -10.90
C VAL A 183 -7.01 -5.28 -10.03
N PRO A 184 -7.00 -5.34 -8.69
CA PRO A 184 -6.96 -4.13 -7.85
C PRO A 184 -5.62 -3.39 -7.94
N GLN A 185 -4.51 -4.05 -8.27
CA GLN A 185 -3.22 -3.39 -8.52
C GLN A 185 -3.27 -2.56 -9.80
N ASP A 186 -3.91 -3.04 -10.86
CA ASP A 186 -4.10 -2.32 -12.12
C ASP A 186 -4.99 -1.09 -11.93
N ASN A 187 -6.09 -1.24 -11.17
CA ASN A 187 -6.98 -0.13 -10.80
C ASN A 187 -6.23 1.02 -10.11
N SER A 188 -5.20 0.70 -9.33
CA SER A 188 -4.38 1.70 -8.64
C SER A 188 -3.38 2.42 -9.57
N CYS A 189 -3.26 2.04 -10.83
CA CYS A 189 -2.28 2.60 -11.77
C CYS A 189 -2.77 3.81 -12.58
N GLU A 190 -4.06 4.18 -12.49
CA GLU A 190 -4.65 5.26 -13.27
C GLU A 190 -5.60 6.11 -12.40
N SER A 191 -6.19 7.16 -12.96
CA SER A 191 -7.10 8.07 -12.24
C SER A 191 -8.45 8.29 -12.94
N TYR A 192 -8.69 7.67 -14.11
CA TYR A 192 -9.92 7.91 -14.87
C TYR A 192 -11.16 7.28 -14.26
N HIS A 193 -11.00 6.28 -13.37
CA HIS A 193 -12.13 5.69 -12.65
C HIS A 193 -12.68 6.62 -11.55
N LEU A 194 -11.86 7.56 -11.04
CA LEU A 194 -12.22 8.45 -9.93
C LEU A 194 -13.61 9.10 -10.11
N PRO A 195 -13.94 9.79 -11.20
CA PRO A 195 -15.24 10.45 -11.31
C PRO A 195 -16.42 9.47 -11.44
N THR A 196 -16.18 8.20 -11.77
CA THR A 196 -17.23 7.19 -11.94
C THR A 196 -17.41 6.34 -10.70
N VAL A 197 -16.31 5.88 -10.11
CA VAL A 197 -16.30 4.99 -8.94
C VAL A 197 -16.36 5.80 -7.64
N HIS A 198 -15.70 6.98 -7.62
CA HIS A 198 -15.60 7.87 -6.45
C HIS A 198 -16.14 9.28 -6.76
N PRO A 199 -17.40 9.44 -7.19
CA PRO A 199 -17.91 10.74 -7.64
C PRO A 199 -17.86 11.83 -6.56
N GLN A 200 -17.86 11.45 -5.28
CA GLN A 200 -17.66 12.36 -4.16
C GLN A 200 -16.25 12.99 -4.15
N GLY A 201 -15.27 12.30 -4.72
CA GLY A 201 -13.86 12.75 -4.74
C GLY A 201 -13.66 14.03 -5.57
N GLU A 202 -14.50 14.32 -6.56
CA GLU A 202 -14.35 15.50 -7.43
C GLU A 202 -14.33 16.83 -6.65
N TYR A 203 -14.87 16.88 -5.42
CA TYR A 203 -14.88 18.08 -4.59
C TYR A 203 -13.58 18.36 -3.84
N TRP A 204 -12.63 17.43 -3.82
CA TRP A 204 -11.40 17.57 -3.02
C TRP A 204 -10.15 16.92 -3.63
N ILE A 205 -10.27 16.17 -4.76
CA ILE A 205 -9.14 15.55 -5.45
C ILE A 205 -9.25 15.71 -6.97
N GLU A 206 -8.13 16.02 -7.62
CA GLU A 206 -8.03 16.10 -9.07
C GLU A 206 -8.00 14.70 -9.69
N HIS A 207 -8.62 14.52 -10.84
CA HIS A 207 -8.63 13.24 -11.55
C HIS A 207 -8.17 13.34 -13.02
N ASP A 208 -8.03 14.57 -13.56
CA ASP A 208 -7.47 14.74 -14.91
C ASP A 208 -5.98 14.43 -14.88
N TYR A 209 -5.59 13.32 -15.54
CA TYR A 209 -4.19 12.90 -15.61
C TYR A 209 -3.25 13.98 -16.16
N LYS A 210 -3.72 14.95 -16.93
CA LYS A 210 -2.94 16.08 -17.43
C LYS A 210 -2.56 17.08 -16.35
N GLN A 211 -3.29 17.05 -15.23
CA GLN A 211 -3.03 17.85 -14.04
C GLN A 211 -2.25 17.06 -12.98
N CYS A 212 -2.06 15.76 -13.19
CA CYS A 212 -1.34 14.86 -12.31
C CYS A 212 0.09 14.62 -12.81
N VAL A 213 0.93 14.08 -11.94
CA VAL A 213 2.27 13.60 -12.29
C VAL A 213 2.26 12.09 -12.30
N PHE A 214 2.82 11.52 -13.37
CA PHE A 214 3.03 10.10 -13.49
C PHE A 214 4.52 9.84 -13.70
N ASP A 215 5.11 9.06 -12.79
CA ASP A 215 6.50 8.63 -12.86
C ASP A 215 6.58 7.10 -12.75
N TRP A 216 7.59 6.50 -13.37
CA TRP A 216 7.90 5.07 -13.29
C TRP A 216 9.41 4.85 -13.39
N CYS A 217 9.88 3.68 -12.93
CA CYS A 217 11.30 3.32 -12.96
C CYS A 217 11.52 1.91 -13.54
N ASP A 218 12.80 1.54 -13.67
CA ASP A 218 13.19 0.27 -14.29
C ASP A 218 12.75 -0.95 -13.47
N GLU A 219 12.69 -0.82 -12.15
CA GLU A 219 12.30 -1.88 -11.22
C GLU A 219 10.79 -2.15 -11.21
N GLY A 220 9.99 -1.34 -11.92
CA GLY A 220 8.53 -1.47 -12.01
C GLY A 220 7.76 -0.70 -10.95
N HIS A 221 8.45 -0.02 -10.03
CA HIS A 221 7.80 0.92 -9.14
C HIS A 221 7.32 2.12 -9.92
N ASN A 222 6.23 2.72 -9.46
CA ASN A 222 5.70 3.90 -10.11
C ASN A 222 5.04 4.82 -9.08
N ARG A 223 4.86 6.10 -9.46
CA ARG A 223 4.27 7.13 -8.62
C ARG A 223 3.26 7.94 -9.41
N MET A 224 2.16 8.29 -8.75
CA MET A 224 1.22 9.31 -9.21
C MET A 224 1.12 10.37 -8.11
N ALA A 225 1.37 11.65 -8.43
CA ALA A 225 1.07 12.76 -7.56
C ALA A 225 -0.19 13.46 -8.05
N ILE A 226 -1.19 13.55 -7.18
CA ILE A 226 -2.53 14.05 -7.46
C ILE A 226 -2.82 15.22 -6.54
N GLN A 227 -3.28 16.35 -7.08
CA GLN A 227 -3.68 17.50 -6.27
C GLN A 227 -4.88 17.15 -5.39
N MET A 228 -4.77 17.47 -4.10
CA MET A 228 -5.86 17.36 -3.13
C MET A 228 -6.04 18.66 -2.36
N GLY A 229 -7.16 18.78 -1.66
CA GLY A 229 -7.49 19.98 -0.86
C GLY A 229 -8.11 21.10 -1.67
N ALA A 230 -8.57 20.82 -2.89
CA ALA A 230 -9.40 21.71 -3.71
C ALA A 230 -10.23 20.88 -4.69
N PRO A 231 -11.35 21.40 -5.22
CA PRO A 231 -12.15 20.74 -6.24
C PRO A 231 -11.36 20.45 -7.52
N ALA A 232 -11.71 19.36 -8.20
CA ALA A 232 -11.17 19.03 -9.52
C ALA A 232 -11.50 20.10 -10.57
N GLN A 233 -10.60 20.28 -11.55
CA GLN A 233 -10.82 21.26 -12.63
C GLN A 233 -12.05 20.96 -13.48
N SER A 234 -12.52 19.71 -13.50
CA SER A 234 -13.77 19.30 -14.16
C SER A 234 -15.03 19.96 -13.60
N LEU A 235 -14.97 20.49 -12.36
CA LEU A 235 -16.07 21.20 -11.71
C LEU A 235 -16.07 22.72 -11.94
N ARG A 236 -15.08 23.28 -12.66
CA ARG A 236 -14.87 24.74 -12.77
C ARG A 236 -16.12 25.54 -13.19
N ASP A 237 -16.94 24.98 -14.04
CA ASP A 237 -18.15 25.62 -14.55
C ASP A 237 -19.44 24.95 -14.06
N LYS A 238 -19.33 24.17 -12.98
CA LYS A 238 -20.42 23.44 -12.34
C LYS A 238 -20.71 23.99 -10.94
N ASP A 239 -21.57 23.29 -10.20
CA ASP A 239 -21.92 23.61 -8.82
C ASP A 239 -20.74 23.33 -7.88
N LEU A 240 -19.88 24.33 -7.69
CA LEU A 240 -18.76 24.29 -6.76
C LEU A 240 -19.27 24.46 -5.33
N ARG A 241 -18.72 23.67 -4.42
CA ARG A 241 -19.01 23.77 -2.99
C ARG A 241 -17.85 23.23 -2.17
N ILE A 242 -17.78 23.66 -0.93
CA ILE A 242 -16.98 22.98 0.09
C ILE A 242 -17.86 21.86 0.66
N ASP A 243 -17.59 20.63 0.28
CA ASP A 243 -18.27 19.46 0.86
C ASP A 243 -17.71 19.11 2.24
N ASP A 244 -18.33 18.15 2.92
CA ASP A 244 -17.93 17.73 4.28
C ASP A 244 -16.49 17.22 4.31
N GLN A 245 -16.03 16.56 3.24
CA GLN A 245 -14.67 16.03 3.17
C GLN A 245 -13.64 17.15 3.02
N LEU A 246 -13.86 18.10 2.12
CA LEU A 246 -12.98 19.26 1.98
C LEU A 246 -12.98 20.12 3.26
N ALA A 247 -14.15 20.28 3.89
CA ALA A 247 -14.28 20.98 5.17
C ALA A 247 -13.46 20.27 6.27
N SER A 248 -13.47 18.94 6.33
CA SER A 248 -12.70 18.15 7.29
C SER A 248 -11.17 18.29 7.09
N MET A 249 -10.72 18.58 5.89
CA MET A 249 -9.31 18.87 5.60
C MET A 249 -8.88 20.27 6.10
N LEU A 250 -9.79 21.23 6.10
CA LEU A 250 -9.52 22.63 6.44
C LEU A 250 -9.57 22.91 7.94
N THR A 251 -10.62 22.42 8.59
CA THR A 251 -10.95 22.74 9.99
C THR A 251 -9.84 22.41 11.00
N PRO A 252 -9.12 21.27 10.93
CA PRO A 252 -8.03 20.96 11.85
C PRO A 252 -6.86 21.96 11.78
N TRP A 253 -6.75 22.69 10.67
CA TRP A 253 -5.72 23.70 10.43
C TRP A 253 -6.20 25.13 10.67
N GLY A 254 -7.36 25.29 11.35
CA GLY A 254 -7.91 26.60 11.73
C GLY A 254 -8.47 27.41 10.56
N LEU A 255 -8.77 26.76 9.44
CA LEU A 255 -9.40 27.38 8.29
C LEU A 255 -10.92 27.18 8.35
N ASP A 256 -11.69 28.27 8.33
CA ASP A 256 -13.16 28.19 8.29
C ASP A 256 -13.61 27.90 6.83
N PRO A 257 -14.30 26.77 6.59
CA PRO A 257 -14.80 26.45 5.25
C PRO A 257 -15.68 27.55 4.64
N SER A 258 -16.41 28.30 5.44
CA SER A 258 -17.28 29.39 5.00
C SER A 258 -16.52 30.56 4.35
N ASP A 259 -15.25 30.74 4.71
CA ASP A 259 -14.40 31.80 4.11
C ASP A 259 -14.05 31.51 2.65
N PHE A 260 -14.23 30.28 2.19
CA PHE A 260 -13.86 29.84 0.85
C PHE A 260 -15.05 29.68 -0.11
N VAL A 261 -16.26 29.99 0.31
CA VAL A 261 -17.44 29.98 -0.57
C VAL A 261 -17.25 30.98 -1.71
N GLY A 262 -17.31 30.48 -2.96
CA GLY A 262 -16.99 31.25 -4.18
C GLY A 262 -15.47 31.38 -4.46
N ARG A 263 -14.62 30.76 -3.65
CA ARG A 263 -13.16 30.71 -3.79
C ARG A 263 -12.59 29.31 -3.50
N GLU A 264 -13.36 28.29 -3.83
CA GLU A 264 -13.09 26.89 -3.46
C GLU A 264 -11.72 26.41 -3.96
N TYR A 265 -11.22 26.94 -5.09
CA TYR A 265 -9.89 26.62 -5.62
C TYR A 265 -8.72 27.23 -4.84
N GLU A 266 -9.00 28.14 -3.91
CA GLU A 266 -7.95 28.73 -3.05
C GLU A 266 -7.66 27.87 -1.81
N THR A 267 -8.53 26.90 -1.49
CA THR A 267 -8.42 26.04 -0.28
C THR A 267 -7.09 25.30 -0.19
N ARG A 268 -6.61 24.71 -1.29
CA ARG A 268 -5.33 23.97 -1.31
C ARG A 268 -4.15 24.86 -0.90
N VAL A 269 -4.05 26.06 -1.47
CA VAL A 269 -2.95 26.98 -1.15
C VAL A 269 -3.06 27.51 0.28
N ALA A 270 -4.28 27.79 0.73
CA ALA A 270 -4.51 28.20 2.12
C ALA A 270 -4.12 27.09 3.10
N LEU A 271 -4.45 25.83 2.76
CA LEU A 271 -4.09 24.65 3.56
C LEU A 271 -2.57 24.45 3.63
N GLN A 272 -1.87 24.55 2.49
CA GLN A 272 -0.40 24.48 2.45
C GLN A 272 0.24 25.53 3.36
N LYS A 273 -0.24 26.76 3.30
CA LYS A 273 0.24 27.86 4.14
C LYS A 273 -0.02 27.57 5.63
N ALA A 274 -1.25 27.18 5.98
CA ALA A 274 -1.61 26.86 7.37
C ALA A 274 -0.77 25.72 7.93
N LYS A 275 -0.51 24.68 7.14
CA LYS A 275 0.35 23.56 7.51
C LYS A 275 1.79 24.00 7.73
N ARG A 276 2.37 24.84 6.85
CA ARG A 276 3.72 25.40 7.06
C ARG A 276 3.84 26.18 8.36
N GLU A 277 2.81 26.94 8.72
CA GLU A 277 2.82 27.80 9.92
C GLU A 277 2.60 27.01 11.21
N GLN A 278 1.86 25.88 11.17
CA GLN A 278 1.36 25.23 12.38
C GLN A 278 1.91 23.81 12.62
N ALA A 279 2.46 23.13 11.59
CA ALA A 279 2.78 21.72 11.66
C ALA A 279 3.76 21.38 12.79
N GLU A 280 4.82 22.18 12.98
CA GLU A 280 5.81 21.97 14.04
C GLU A 280 5.15 22.02 15.43
N SER A 281 4.27 23.01 15.68
CA SER A 281 3.55 23.14 16.95
C SER A 281 2.56 22.00 17.21
N LYS A 282 2.12 21.32 16.16
CA LYS A 282 1.27 20.12 16.21
C LYS A 282 2.06 18.81 16.24
N GLY A 283 3.41 18.86 16.21
CA GLY A 283 4.30 17.71 16.27
C GLY A 283 4.56 17.01 14.94
N TYR A 284 4.15 17.59 13.81
CA TYR A 284 4.45 17.05 12.47
C TYR A 284 5.86 17.45 12.01
N ARG A 285 6.55 16.53 11.38
CA ARG A 285 7.90 16.70 10.82
C ARG A 285 7.81 16.97 9.32
N ILE A 286 7.79 18.24 8.93
CA ILE A 286 7.55 18.67 7.54
C ILE A 286 8.74 19.36 6.88
N GLU A 287 9.86 19.46 7.55
CA GLU A 287 11.04 20.23 7.12
C GLU A 287 11.61 19.76 5.78
N ASP A 288 11.46 18.48 5.44
CA ASP A 288 11.93 17.88 4.19
C ASP A 288 10.84 17.76 3.11
N LEU A 289 9.58 18.18 3.41
CA LEU A 289 8.47 18.10 2.47
C LEU A 289 8.32 19.39 1.66
N ASP A 290 8.01 19.26 0.37
CA ASP A 290 7.58 20.38 -0.47
C ASP A 290 6.13 20.77 -0.15
N ASP A 291 5.68 21.95 -0.56
CA ASP A 291 4.32 22.42 -0.30
C ASP A 291 3.26 21.48 -0.89
N ASP A 292 3.51 20.94 -2.07
CA ASP A 292 2.63 19.95 -2.70
C ASP A 292 2.47 18.69 -1.83
N GLN A 293 3.55 18.22 -1.19
CA GLN A 293 3.51 17.05 -0.30
C GLN A 293 2.75 17.30 1.00
N LEU A 294 2.45 18.56 1.34
CA LEU A 294 1.63 18.88 2.51
C LEU A 294 0.14 18.66 2.27
N THR A 295 -0.30 18.62 1.01
CA THR A 295 -1.74 18.52 0.66
C THR A 295 -2.08 17.38 -0.26
N ASP A 296 -1.20 17.05 -1.20
CA ASP A 296 -1.48 16.18 -2.33
C ASP A 296 -1.31 14.69 -1.96
N ALA A 297 -2.01 13.83 -2.68
CA ALA A 297 -1.79 12.39 -2.61
C ALA A 297 -0.56 12.02 -3.45
N TYR A 298 0.45 11.49 -2.78
CA TYR A 298 1.61 10.86 -3.40
C TYR A 298 1.44 9.35 -3.36
N HIS A 299 0.89 8.81 -4.43
CA HIS A 299 0.44 7.44 -4.57
C HIS A 299 1.52 6.61 -5.27
N TYR A 300 2.16 5.69 -4.55
CA TYR A 300 3.23 4.83 -5.01
C TYR A 300 2.73 3.41 -5.20
N ASN A 301 3.00 2.81 -6.35
CA ASN A 301 2.92 1.38 -6.53
C ASN A 301 4.32 0.78 -6.42
N ILE A 302 4.51 -0.07 -5.43
CA ILE A 302 5.74 -0.82 -5.20
C ILE A 302 5.55 -2.21 -5.75
N PHE A 303 6.33 -2.53 -6.78
CA PHE A 303 6.31 -3.85 -7.39
C PHE A 303 6.60 -4.94 -6.34
N PRO A 304 5.88 -6.09 -6.30
CA PRO A 304 4.82 -6.41 -7.24
C PRO A 304 3.41 -5.94 -6.79
N ASN A 305 3.11 -5.76 -5.51
CA ASN A 305 1.75 -5.88 -5.01
C ASN A 305 1.35 -4.87 -3.92
N VAL A 306 2.09 -3.79 -3.79
CA VAL A 306 1.85 -2.82 -2.72
C VAL A 306 1.57 -1.44 -3.29
N THR A 307 0.52 -0.83 -2.82
CA THR A 307 0.23 0.59 -3.02
C THR A 307 0.40 1.32 -1.70
N VAL A 308 1.16 2.41 -1.69
CA VAL A 308 1.34 3.29 -0.54
C VAL A 308 1.01 4.71 -0.96
N SER A 309 0.07 5.34 -0.27
CA SER A 309 -0.37 6.70 -0.57
C SER A 309 -0.17 7.61 0.63
N PHE A 310 0.81 8.49 0.57
CA PHE A 310 0.94 9.58 1.51
C PHE A 310 -0.02 10.68 1.09
N ALA A 311 -0.88 11.10 2.00
CA ALA A 311 -1.82 12.18 1.80
C ALA A 311 -1.55 13.27 2.83
N GLY A 312 -0.83 14.31 2.40
CA GLY A 312 -0.31 15.32 3.29
C GLY A 312 0.78 14.80 4.23
N CYS A 313 0.94 15.46 5.37
CA CYS A 313 1.90 15.13 6.42
C CYS A 313 1.28 14.35 7.58
N GLU A 314 0.00 14.03 7.51
CA GLU A 314 -0.79 13.50 8.62
C GLU A 314 -0.91 11.98 8.59
N TYR A 315 -1.08 11.37 7.41
CA TYR A 315 -1.35 9.95 7.31
C TYR A 315 -0.81 9.31 6.02
N VAL A 316 -0.70 8.01 6.07
CA VAL A 316 -0.37 7.14 4.92
C VAL A 316 -1.32 5.96 4.89
N SER A 317 -1.89 5.68 3.73
CA SER A 317 -2.62 4.43 3.48
C SER A 317 -1.73 3.44 2.74
N MET A 318 -1.93 2.16 3.02
CA MET A 318 -1.25 1.05 2.37
C MET A 318 -2.27 0.00 1.95
N GLN A 319 -2.31 -0.30 0.67
CA GLN A 319 -3.03 -1.45 0.13
C GLN A 319 -1.99 -2.50 -0.31
N ARG A 320 -2.29 -3.77 -0.05
CA ARG A 320 -1.43 -4.87 -0.45
C ARG A 320 -2.28 -6.03 -0.97
N MET A 321 -2.01 -6.43 -2.21
CA MET A 321 -2.73 -7.47 -2.91
C MET A 321 -1.94 -8.78 -2.80
N ARG A 322 -2.32 -9.65 -1.84
CA ARG A 322 -1.64 -10.94 -1.65
C ARG A 322 -2.29 -12.02 -2.51
N PRO A 323 -1.52 -12.80 -3.30
CA PRO A 323 -2.07 -13.85 -4.14
C PRO A 323 -2.64 -14.97 -3.27
N HIS A 324 -3.75 -15.56 -3.71
CA HIS A 324 -4.25 -16.80 -3.13
C HIS A 324 -3.28 -17.96 -3.41
N PRO A 325 -3.09 -18.93 -2.48
CA PRO A 325 -2.08 -19.97 -2.65
C PRO A 325 -2.34 -20.97 -3.77
N GLN A 326 -3.58 -21.09 -4.27
CA GLN A 326 -3.99 -22.14 -5.21
C GLN A 326 -4.87 -21.65 -6.35
N ASP A 327 -5.52 -20.50 -6.20
CA ASP A 327 -6.52 -20.02 -7.16
C ASP A 327 -6.09 -18.67 -7.74
N PRO A 328 -5.79 -18.59 -9.06
CA PRO A 328 -5.39 -17.34 -9.69
C PRO A 328 -6.50 -16.27 -9.70
N GLU A 329 -7.77 -16.67 -9.52
CA GLU A 329 -8.92 -15.77 -9.51
C GLU A 329 -9.35 -15.34 -8.11
N GLN A 330 -8.49 -15.53 -7.12
CA GLN A 330 -8.69 -15.06 -5.76
C GLN A 330 -7.46 -14.33 -5.23
N CYS A 331 -7.69 -13.36 -4.36
CA CYS A 331 -6.63 -12.67 -3.63
C CYS A 331 -7.11 -12.22 -2.24
N TYR A 332 -6.15 -11.77 -1.43
CA TYR A 332 -6.42 -11.05 -0.19
C TYR A 332 -6.01 -9.59 -0.39
N TYR A 333 -6.94 -8.69 -0.17
CA TYR A 333 -6.73 -7.25 -0.26
C TYR A 333 -6.60 -6.69 1.16
N ASP A 334 -5.39 -6.27 1.51
CA ASP A 334 -5.14 -5.58 2.78
C ASP A 334 -5.29 -4.07 2.56
N ASN A 335 -5.97 -3.39 3.49
CA ASN A 335 -6.11 -1.93 3.51
C ASN A 335 -5.81 -1.43 4.92
N PHE A 336 -4.67 -0.79 5.09
CA PHE A 336 -4.18 -0.30 6.37
C PHE A 336 -3.93 1.20 6.29
N THR A 337 -4.25 1.91 7.37
CA THR A 337 -3.95 3.34 7.50
C THR A 337 -3.09 3.58 8.73
N PHE A 338 -2.14 4.49 8.59
CA PHE A 338 -1.22 4.89 9.66
C PHE A 338 -1.22 6.42 9.75
N GLY A 339 -1.30 6.94 10.96
CA GLY A 339 -1.29 8.38 11.26
C GLY A 339 -0.09 8.79 12.08
N ALA A 340 0.36 10.02 11.91
CA ALA A 340 1.37 10.63 12.76
C ALA A 340 0.91 10.67 14.21
N LYS A 341 1.82 10.50 15.17
CA LYS A 341 1.50 10.63 16.61
C LYS A 341 0.92 12.02 16.89
N GLY A 342 -0.25 12.06 17.52
CA GLY A 342 -1.01 13.30 17.75
C GLY A 342 -2.20 13.48 16.83
N SER A 343 -2.21 12.85 15.66
CA SER A 343 -3.38 12.77 14.78
C SER A 343 -4.46 11.80 15.30
N GLU A 344 -4.17 11.05 16.34
CA GLU A 344 -5.07 10.01 16.91
C GLU A 344 -6.44 10.56 17.37
N ASN A 345 -6.54 11.86 17.63
CA ASN A 345 -7.78 12.53 18.00
C ASN A 345 -8.50 13.19 16.82
N ASP A 346 -7.84 13.33 15.68
CA ASP A 346 -8.43 13.89 14.47
C ASP A 346 -9.05 12.75 13.65
N ALA A 347 -10.10 12.14 14.21
CA ALA A 347 -10.85 11.01 13.65
C ALA A 347 -11.47 11.28 12.25
N ASP A 348 -11.31 12.47 11.71
CA ASP A 348 -11.81 12.90 10.42
C ASP A 348 -10.77 12.79 9.28
N LEU A 349 -9.54 12.33 9.56
CA LEU A 349 -8.51 12.08 8.54
C LEU A 349 -8.80 10.90 7.63
N ASP A 350 -9.92 10.23 7.86
CA ASP A 350 -10.37 9.05 7.17
C ASP A 350 -11.18 9.34 5.89
N GLY A 351 -10.77 10.36 5.15
CA GLY A 351 -11.37 10.62 3.82
C GLY A 351 -11.32 9.44 2.85
N LEU A 352 -10.61 8.37 3.24
CA LEU A 352 -10.51 7.11 2.48
C LEU A 352 -11.34 5.97 3.08
N GLY A 353 -11.92 6.12 4.27
CA GLY A 353 -12.72 5.06 4.88
C GLY A 353 -13.43 5.52 6.15
N GLY A 354 -14.72 5.52 6.23
CA GLY A 354 -15.56 6.11 7.27
C GLY A 354 -15.22 5.73 8.73
N LYS A 355 -15.66 6.55 9.65
CA LYS A 355 -15.52 6.45 11.13
C LYS A 355 -15.83 5.05 11.72
N GLU A 356 -16.56 4.22 11.01
CA GLU A 356 -16.93 2.87 11.45
C GLU A 356 -15.73 1.92 11.58
N TRP A 357 -14.64 2.15 10.81
CA TRP A 357 -13.41 1.36 10.87
C TRP A 357 -12.51 1.73 12.04
N LEU A 358 -12.60 2.98 12.52
CA LEU A 358 -11.81 3.52 13.63
C LEU A 358 -12.34 3.06 15.01
N GLN A 359 -13.60 2.61 15.10
CA GLN A 359 -14.26 2.31 16.38
C GLN A 359 -13.94 0.93 16.96
N GLU A 360 -13.40 -0.01 16.16
CA GLU A 360 -13.16 -1.38 16.62
C GLU A 360 -11.68 -1.69 16.95
N GLY A 361 -10.82 -0.65 17.02
CA GLY A 361 -9.45 -0.79 17.49
C GLY A 361 -8.40 -0.95 16.37
N ARG A 362 -7.12 -0.93 16.80
CA ARG A 362 -5.95 -1.04 15.92
C ARG A 362 -5.69 -2.48 15.44
N GLU A 363 -6.50 -3.44 15.90
CA GLU A 363 -6.37 -4.85 15.53
C GLU A 363 -6.77 -5.08 14.08
N ARG A 364 -6.07 -5.99 13.42
CA ARG A 364 -6.36 -6.39 12.05
C ARG A 364 -7.66 -7.17 11.97
N GLN A 365 -8.60 -6.69 11.18
CA GLN A 365 -9.88 -7.32 10.95
C GLN A 365 -9.87 -8.10 9.63
N PHE A 366 -10.59 -9.23 9.59
CA PHE A 366 -10.65 -10.12 8.44
C PHE A 366 -12.08 -10.23 7.92
N PHE A 367 -12.26 -10.02 6.61
CA PHE A 367 -13.56 -10.05 5.94
C PHE A 367 -13.51 -10.91 4.69
N THR A 368 -14.68 -11.38 4.27
CA THR A 368 -14.92 -11.86 2.92
C THR A 368 -15.66 -10.76 2.15
N TYR A 369 -15.27 -10.50 0.91
CA TYR A 369 -15.94 -9.51 0.08
C TYR A 369 -17.45 -9.77 0.03
N GLY A 370 -18.24 -8.75 0.29
CA GLY A 370 -19.70 -8.81 0.38
C GLY A 370 -20.28 -8.90 1.80
N ASP A 371 -19.49 -9.28 2.82
CA ASP A 371 -20.00 -9.44 4.18
C ASP A 371 -20.27 -8.09 4.88
N ARG A 372 -19.37 -7.11 4.68
CA ARG A 372 -19.46 -5.77 5.29
C ARG A 372 -19.21 -4.60 4.33
N LEU A 373 -18.63 -4.87 3.17
CA LEU A 373 -18.28 -3.85 2.20
C LEU A 373 -19.55 -3.40 1.45
N MET A 374 -19.98 -2.19 1.71
CA MET A 374 -21.26 -1.67 1.20
C MET A 374 -21.14 -0.33 0.46
N ASN A 375 -20.06 -0.14 -0.31
CA ASN A 375 -19.78 1.09 -1.07
C ASN A 375 -19.67 2.36 -0.20
N ARG A 376 -19.17 2.21 1.03
CA ARG A 376 -19.07 3.31 2.00
C ARG A 376 -17.69 3.97 2.02
N THR A 377 -16.66 3.26 1.60
CA THR A 377 -15.28 3.76 1.55
C THR A 377 -14.76 3.74 0.13
N ILE A 378 -13.66 4.46 -0.14
CA ILE A 378 -12.99 4.42 -1.45
C ILE A 378 -12.55 2.98 -1.78
N ALA A 379 -11.92 2.27 -0.84
CA ALA A 379 -11.51 0.89 -1.05
C ALA A 379 -12.69 -0.05 -1.35
N ASP A 380 -13.84 0.13 -0.68
CA ASP A 380 -15.04 -0.67 -0.95
C ASP A 380 -15.60 -0.39 -2.34
N GLN A 381 -15.58 0.87 -2.76
CA GLN A 381 -16.02 1.25 -4.10
C GLN A 381 -15.12 0.60 -5.17
N ASP A 382 -13.80 0.60 -4.98
CA ASP A 382 -12.87 -0.09 -5.86
C ASP A 382 -13.15 -1.60 -5.91
N LEU A 383 -13.28 -2.24 -4.75
CA LEU A 383 -13.56 -3.67 -4.69
C LEU A 383 -14.90 -4.03 -5.35
N SER A 384 -15.86 -3.10 -5.37
CA SER A 384 -17.15 -3.31 -6.03
C SER A 384 -17.06 -3.49 -7.56
N VAL A 385 -16.04 -2.91 -8.18
CA VAL A 385 -15.84 -2.98 -9.64
C VAL A 385 -14.85 -4.05 -10.05
N VAL A 386 -13.81 -4.36 -9.25
CA VAL A 386 -12.76 -5.32 -9.62
C VAL A 386 -13.28 -6.77 -9.75
N VAL A 387 -14.29 -7.16 -8.96
CA VAL A 387 -14.93 -8.48 -9.09
C VAL A 387 -15.65 -8.60 -10.44
N GLY A 388 -16.33 -7.54 -10.88
CA GLY A 388 -16.94 -7.47 -12.20
C GLY A 388 -15.92 -7.55 -13.34
N GLN A 389 -14.77 -6.89 -13.18
CA GLN A 389 -13.65 -6.98 -14.13
C GLN A 389 -13.13 -8.41 -14.24
N GLN A 390 -12.90 -9.11 -13.12
CA GLN A 390 -12.47 -10.52 -13.14
C GLN A 390 -13.42 -11.41 -13.95
N LEU A 391 -14.72 -11.25 -13.80
CA LEU A 391 -15.69 -12.00 -14.60
C LEU A 391 -15.56 -11.70 -16.10
N GLY A 392 -15.30 -10.44 -16.46
CA GLY A 392 -15.05 -10.02 -17.84
C GLY A 392 -13.76 -10.59 -18.43
N LEU A 393 -12.70 -10.68 -17.65
CA LEU A 393 -11.40 -11.25 -18.06
C LEU A 393 -11.50 -12.74 -18.46
N ASN A 394 -12.47 -13.46 -17.94
CA ASN A 394 -12.80 -14.84 -18.30
C ASN A 394 -13.58 -14.97 -19.63
N SER A 395 -14.07 -13.87 -20.16
CA SER A 395 -14.90 -13.90 -21.38
C SER A 395 -14.08 -14.27 -22.61
N ARG A 396 -14.62 -15.16 -23.45
CA ARG A 396 -14.03 -15.46 -24.77
C ARG A 396 -13.99 -14.25 -25.70
N GLY A 397 -14.81 -13.23 -25.45
CA GLY A 397 -14.80 -11.97 -26.19
C GLY A 397 -13.74 -10.98 -25.74
N PHE A 398 -13.10 -11.22 -24.61
CA PHE A 398 -12.02 -10.38 -24.11
C PHE A 398 -10.70 -10.76 -24.79
N THR A 399 -10.18 -9.87 -25.62
CA THR A 399 -8.97 -10.13 -26.44
C THR A 399 -7.70 -9.50 -25.84
N GLY A 400 -7.83 -8.78 -24.74
CA GLY A 400 -6.74 -8.11 -24.04
C GLY A 400 -7.09 -6.66 -23.66
N VAL A 401 -6.32 -6.10 -22.74
CA VAL A 401 -6.48 -4.71 -22.29
C VAL A 401 -6.06 -3.74 -23.40
N THR A 402 -6.87 -2.70 -23.63
CA THR A 402 -6.51 -1.58 -24.50
C THR A 402 -6.07 -0.42 -23.63
N LEU A 403 -4.78 -0.13 -23.61
CA LEU A 403 -4.21 0.92 -22.79
C LEU A 403 -4.48 2.31 -23.37
N SER A 404 -4.86 3.24 -22.51
CA SER A 404 -4.97 4.67 -22.79
C SER A 404 -3.63 5.39 -22.52
N GLN A 405 -3.55 6.67 -22.91
CA GLN A 405 -2.34 7.49 -22.66
C GLN A 405 -2.03 7.70 -21.18
N GLN A 406 -3.00 7.55 -20.29
CA GLN A 406 -2.78 7.73 -18.85
C GLN A 406 -2.34 6.44 -18.14
N GLU A 407 -2.28 5.30 -18.83
CA GLU A 407 -1.95 4.00 -18.26
C GLU A 407 -0.48 3.60 -18.45
N HIS A 408 0.43 4.57 -18.58
CA HIS A 408 1.87 4.30 -18.66
C HIS A 408 2.41 3.55 -17.43
N ARG A 409 1.87 3.83 -16.24
CA ARG A 409 2.23 3.12 -15.00
C ARG A 409 1.82 1.65 -15.07
N LEU A 410 0.61 1.38 -15.54
CA LEU A 410 0.08 0.03 -15.77
C LEU A 410 0.92 -0.71 -16.83
N GLN A 411 1.21 -0.05 -17.95
CA GLN A 411 2.05 -0.62 -18.99
C GLN A 411 3.42 -1.04 -18.44
N ARG A 412 4.10 -0.13 -17.72
CA ARG A 412 5.41 -0.45 -17.13
C ARG A 412 5.34 -1.60 -16.14
N PHE A 413 4.31 -1.65 -15.31
CA PHE A 413 4.09 -2.74 -14.36
C PHE A 413 4.05 -4.10 -15.05
N HIS A 414 3.26 -4.23 -16.12
CA HIS A 414 3.16 -5.48 -16.88
C HIS A 414 4.42 -5.82 -17.68
N GLU A 415 5.13 -4.83 -18.19
CA GLU A 415 6.44 -5.05 -18.84
C GLU A 415 7.47 -5.64 -17.86
N VAL A 416 7.45 -5.18 -16.61
CA VAL A 416 8.36 -5.73 -15.59
C VAL A 416 7.96 -7.15 -15.19
N ILE A 417 6.65 -7.46 -15.12
CA ILE A 417 6.21 -8.85 -14.99
C ILE A 417 6.80 -9.72 -16.11
N ASP A 418 6.68 -9.29 -17.37
CA ASP A 418 7.23 -10.05 -18.51
C ASP A 418 8.75 -10.22 -18.40
N GLN A 419 9.49 -9.19 -18.01
CA GLN A 419 10.94 -9.27 -17.80
C GLN A 419 11.33 -10.33 -16.77
N TYR A 420 10.58 -10.44 -15.65
CA TYR A 420 10.82 -11.49 -14.65
C TYR A 420 10.46 -12.89 -15.15
N LEU A 421 9.41 -13.00 -15.97
CA LEU A 421 8.93 -14.30 -16.47
C LEU A 421 9.76 -14.83 -17.67
N GLU A 422 10.37 -13.94 -18.47
CA GLU A 422 11.15 -14.30 -19.66
C GLU A 422 12.64 -14.46 -19.38
N CYS A 423 13.18 -13.63 -18.47
CA CYS A 423 14.59 -13.67 -18.09
C CYS A 423 14.68 -13.81 -16.56
N PRO A 424 14.55 -15.01 -15.99
CA PRO A 424 14.60 -15.21 -14.55
C PRO A 424 15.94 -14.72 -13.99
N LYS A 425 15.85 -13.64 -13.21
CA LYS A 425 16.99 -12.98 -12.53
C LYS A 425 17.43 -13.74 -11.29
#